data_b909d5b5e87767743523831bd2139129
#
_entry.id   b909d5b5e87767743523831bd2139129
#
_cell.length_a   1.000
_cell.length_b   1.000
_cell.length_c   1.000
_cell.angle_alpha   90.00
_cell.angle_beta   90.00
_cell.angle_gamma   90.00
#
_symmetry.space_group_name_H-M   'P 1'
#
loop_
_entity.id
_entity.type
_entity.pdbx_description
1 polymer ?
#
loop_
_entity_poly.entity_id
_entity_poly.type
_entity_poly.pdbx_seq_one_letter_code
_entity_poly.pdbx_strand_id
1 'polypeptide(L)'
;MPPDSTWVRPTENSVEALEHGMKFVDGVELDLRLSTDGELMLWHDDLFEEKLPKNQRCPELMNSEEIAAKGVNRFDDLLASSEFTELWKSSSKTVNIELKVPHPVSRISDHASHLASMMTKVEDSLENLELPKRSTMIYGFSPQIAEAVKKSGVTLPNTQLSPHLRSWGKSKIKRLIGSPNFVSNSVSGLIKDRRRKGMPVVGMALHYLHGWERFIHPGAPVSLTGKGLNRLFRVSQEMGLHVWPAPLKLEAIMLDAGITLISDLIDPTIHSLPNGDVRWPRPASQPLDEEWKKALNSAD
;
A
#
# COMPACT_ATOMS: atom_id res chain seq x y z
N MET A 1 -3.46 26.30 4.30
CA MET A 1 -2.09 26.64 4.77
C MET A 1 -1.82 28.11 4.48
N PRO A 2 -1.04 28.81 5.32
CA PRO A 2 -0.66 30.19 5.06
C PRO A 2 0.11 30.27 3.74
N PRO A 3 -0.08 31.33 2.92
CA PRO A 3 0.53 31.45 1.61
C PRO A 3 2.08 31.50 1.61
N ASP A 4 2.69 31.74 2.75
CA ASP A 4 4.15 31.92 2.89
C ASP A 4 4.87 30.74 3.55
N SER A 5 4.17 29.66 3.89
CA SER A 5 4.82 28.49 4.50
C SER A 5 5.28 27.49 3.44
N THR A 6 6.54 27.12 3.48
CA THR A 6 7.05 25.95 2.76
C THR A 6 6.31 24.71 3.32
N TRP A 7 5.59 24.00 2.46
CA TRP A 7 4.98 22.77 2.89
C TRP A 7 6.07 21.75 3.21
N VAL A 8 5.99 21.16 4.39
CA VAL A 8 6.86 20.07 4.82
C VAL A 8 6.02 18.81 4.77
N ARG A 9 6.53 17.80 4.08
CA ARG A 9 5.86 16.51 4.02
C ARG A 9 5.87 15.87 5.40
N PRO A 10 4.71 15.39 5.88
CA PRO A 10 4.67 14.60 7.09
C PRO A 10 5.46 13.28 6.96
N THR A 11 5.88 12.75 8.08
CA THR A 11 6.56 11.43 8.12
C THR A 11 5.61 10.34 7.61
N GLU A 12 6.11 9.46 6.77
CA GLU A 12 5.40 8.28 6.28
C GLU A 12 4.78 7.48 7.44
N ASN A 13 3.59 6.93 7.24
CA ASN A 13 2.82 6.19 8.25
C ASN A 13 2.56 6.95 9.57
N SER A 14 2.69 8.27 9.60
CA SER A 14 2.22 9.07 10.74
C SER A 14 0.73 9.39 10.60
N VAL A 15 0.08 9.66 11.74
CA VAL A 15 -1.32 10.14 11.75
C VAL A 15 -1.45 11.38 10.87
N GLU A 16 -0.52 12.33 10.97
CA GLU A 16 -0.51 13.56 10.18
C GLU A 16 -0.42 13.29 8.66
N ALA A 17 0.41 12.32 8.23
CA ALA A 17 0.52 11.94 6.82
C ALA A 17 -0.77 11.32 6.29
N LEU A 18 -1.39 10.45 7.08
CA LEU A 18 -2.63 9.76 6.73
C LEU A 18 -3.82 10.71 6.69
N GLU A 19 -3.95 11.62 7.66
CA GLU A 19 -4.94 12.71 7.63
C GLU A 19 -4.78 13.58 6.39
N HIS A 20 -3.54 13.98 6.09
CA HIS A 20 -3.24 14.78 4.90
C HIS A 20 -3.65 14.03 3.62
N GLY A 21 -3.28 12.76 3.50
CA GLY A 21 -3.69 11.92 2.37
C GLY A 21 -5.20 11.82 2.25
N MET A 22 -5.90 11.48 3.34
CA MET A 22 -7.36 11.38 3.35
C MET A 22 -8.05 12.68 2.96
N LYS A 23 -7.46 13.82 3.26
CA LYS A 23 -8.03 15.13 2.92
C LYS A 23 -7.94 15.44 1.43
N PHE A 24 -6.88 15.04 0.76
CA PHE A 24 -6.53 15.55 -0.57
C PHE A 24 -6.55 14.52 -1.71
N VAL A 25 -6.68 13.22 -1.41
CA VAL A 25 -6.78 12.14 -2.41
C VAL A 25 -7.92 11.17 -2.09
N ASP A 26 -8.12 10.16 -2.91
CA ASP A 26 -9.22 9.18 -2.83
C ASP A 26 -9.12 8.25 -1.64
N GLY A 27 -7.97 8.19 -1.02
CA GLY A 27 -7.71 7.30 0.10
C GLY A 27 -6.24 7.22 0.41
N VAL A 28 -5.92 6.40 1.38
CA VAL A 28 -4.54 6.19 1.83
C VAL A 28 -4.21 4.71 1.90
N GLU A 29 -2.93 4.46 1.90
CA GLU A 29 -2.36 3.17 2.28
C GLU A 29 -1.57 3.35 3.56
N LEU A 30 -1.60 2.35 4.41
CA LEU A 30 -0.85 2.31 5.66
C LEU A 30 -0.35 0.91 5.96
N ASP A 31 0.76 0.85 6.69
CA ASP A 31 1.42 -0.39 7.06
C ASP A 31 1.26 -0.67 8.55
N LEU A 32 0.89 -1.90 8.89
CA LEU A 32 0.77 -2.32 10.28
C LEU A 32 1.76 -3.42 10.64
N ARG A 33 2.33 -3.29 11.83
CA ARG A 33 3.11 -4.32 12.51
C ARG A 33 2.53 -4.57 13.90
N LEU A 34 2.74 -5.79 14.41
CA LEU A 34 2.25 -6.20 15.70
C LEU A 34 3.39 -6.17 16.73
N SER A 35 3.23 -5.41 17.80
CA SER A 35 4.15 -5.38 18.94
C SER A 35 4.05 -6.65 19.79
N THR A 36 4.97 -6.85 20.73
CA THR A 36 4.97 -8.02 21.63
C THR A 36 3.77 -8.07 22.58
N ASP A 37 3.25 -6.92 22.98
CA ASP A 37 2.04 -6.76 23.80
C ASP A 37 0.75 -6.75 22.98
N GLY A 38 0.90 -6.96 21.66
CA GLY A 38 -0.22 -7.18 20.75
C GLY A 38 -0.88 -5.90 20.26
N GLU A 39 -0.24 -4.75 20.30
CA GLU A 39 -0.74 -3.51 19.72
C GLU A 39 -0.36 -3.37 18.25
N LEU A 40 -1.26 -2.79 17.44
CA LEU A 40 -1.01 -2.50 16.02
C LEU A 40 -0.27 -1.16 15.90
N MET A 41 0.93 -1.20 15.30
CA MET A 41 1.81 -0.04 15.14
C MET A 41 1.91 0.35 13.68
N LEU A 42 1.83 1.65 13.39
CA LEU A 42 1.95 2.23 12.04
C LEU A 42 3.42 2.29 11.61
N TRP A 43 3.93 1.20 11.02
CA TRP A 43 5.35 1.11 10.66
C TRP A 43 5.61 0.23 9.44
N HIS A 44 6.33 0.77 8.46
CA HIS A 44 6.65 0.07 7.21
C HIS A 44 7.83 -0.90 7.36
N ASP A 45 8.98 -0.43 7.84
CA ASP A 45 10.24 -1.14 7.72
C ASP A 45 10.35 -2.38 8.62
N ASP A 46 11.17 -3.33 8.17
CA ASP A 46 11.44 -4.56 8.93
C ASP A 46 12.20 -4.30 10.23
N LEU A 47 13.01 -3.26 10.27
CA LEU A 47 13.88 -2.90 11.39
C LEU A 47 14.00 -1.37 11.48
N PHE A 48 14.04 -0.84 12.70
CA PHE A 48 14.38 0.57 12.91
C PHE A 48 15.80 0.90 12.44
N GLU A 49 16.01 2.10 11.90
CA GLU A 49 17.32 2.59 11.46
C GLU A 49 18.16 3.07 12.63
N GLU A 50 18.83 2.14 13.31
CA GLU A 50 19.69 2.41 14.45
C GLU A 50 20.97 1.58 14.39
N LYS A 51 22.04 2.01 15.05
CA LYS A 51 23.29 1.25 15.17
C LYS A 51 23.24 0.22 16.31
N LEU A 52 22.15 -0.52 16.39
CA LEU A 52 21.90 -1.54 17.40
C LEU A 52 21.83 -2.93 16.78
N PRO A 53 21.97 -4.00 17.57
CA PRO A 53 21.70 -5.36 17.12
C PRO A 53 20.28 -5.51 16.56
N LYS A 54 20.07 -6.36 15.55
CA LYS A 54 18.78 -6.51 14.87
C LYS A 54 17.61 -6.85 15.80
N ASN A 55 17.85 -7.65 16.83
CA ASN A 55 16.82 -8.00 17.83
C ASN A 55 16.38 -6.83 18.69
N GLN A 56 17.18 -5.77 18.78
CA GLN A 56 16.83 -4.52 19.48
C GLN A 56 16.21 -3.46 18.57
N ARG A 57 16.01 -3.79 17.29
CA ARG A 57 15.44 -2.90 16.27
C ARG A 57 14.22 -3.50 15.58
N CYS A 58 13.82 -4.70 15.96
CA CYS A 58 12.73 -5.43 15.35
C CYS A 58 11.42 -5.09 16.07
N PRO A 59 10.44 -4.47 15.40
CA PRO A 59 9.17 -4.09 16.03
C PRO A 59 8.47 -5.26 16.73
N GLU A 60 8.50 -6.45 16.15
CA GLU A 60 7.87 -7.65 16.70
C GLU A 60 8.57 -8.20 17.97
N LEU A 61 9.67 -7.60 18.40
CA LEU A 61 10.39 -7.91 19.65
C LEU A 61 10.34 -6.79 20.69
N MET A 62 9.57 -5.73 20.40
CA MET A 62 9.40 -4.56 21.25
C MET A 62 7.94 -4.44 21.70
N ASN A 63 7.70 -3.89 22.87
CA ASN A 63 6.34 -3.52 23.27
C ASN A 63 5.92 -2.18 22.62
N SER A 64 4.64 -1.89 22.67
CA SER A 64 4.08 -0.70 22.00
C SER A 64 4.64 0.61 22.55
N GLU A 65 4.98 0.70 23.83
CA GLU A 65 5.59 1.89 24.44
C GLU A 65 7.02 2.13 23.93
N GLU A 66 7.82 1.04 23.79
CA GLU A 66 9.16 1.13 23.21
C GLU A 66 9.13 1.59 21.75
N ILE A 67 8.13 1.15 20.99
CA ILE A 67 7.92 1.55 19.60
C ILE A 67 7.43 3.01 19.54
N ALA A 68 6.47 3.38 20.39
CA ALA A 68 5.95 4.74 20.47
C ALA A 68 7.04 5.76 20.87
N ALA A 69 7.96 5.37 21.75
CA ALA A 69 9.11 6.21 22.13
C ALA A 69 10.05 6.54 20.95
N LYS A 70 9.94 5.81 19.84
CA LYS A 70 10.64 6.08 18.57
C LYS A 70 9.87 7.02 17.62
N GLY A 71 8.74 7.56 18.06
CA GLY A 71 7.88 8.45 17.27
C GLY A 71 6.89 7.73 16.35
N VAL A 72 6.66 6.45 16.58
CA VAL A 72 5.70 5.64 15.81
C VAL A 72 4.33 5.69 16.46
N ASN A 73 3.29 5.98 15.69
CA ASN A 73 1.92 5.99 16.16
C ASN A 73 1.35 4.56 16.27
N ARG A 74 0.40 4.37 17.19
CA ARG A 74 -0.48 3.20 17.21
C ARG A 74 -1.59 3.35 16.18
N PHE A 75 -2.15 2.25 15.73
CA PHE A 75 -3.35 2.29 14.88
C PHE A 75 -4.53 2.96 15.62
N ASP A 76 -4.63 2.75 16.90
CA ASP A 76 -5.66 3.40 17.75
C ASP A 76 -5.49 4.93 17.82
N ASP A 77 -4.25 5.45 17.76
CA ASP A 77 -4.03 6.90 17.69
C ASP A 77 -4.62 7.48 16.39
N LEU A 78 -4.52 6.75 15.27
CA LEU A 78 -5.15 7.14 14.01
C LEU A 78 -6.67 7.09 14.11
N LEU A 79 -7.23 6.05 14.73
CA LEU A 79 -8.68 5.91 14.90
C LEU A 79 -9.25 6.94 15.88
N ALA A 80 -8.45 7.47 16.81
CA ALA A 80 -8.83 8.57 17.70
C ALA A 80 -8.91 9.93 16.97
N SER A 81 -8.30 10.04 15.77
CA SER A 81 -8.44 11.24 14.95
C SER A 81 -9.84 11.34 14.35
N SER A 82 -10.60 12.34 14.80
CA SER A 82 -11.93 12.61 14.27
C SER A 82 -11.86 13.09 12.81
N GLU A 83 -10.84 13.85 12.42
CA GLU A 83 -10.65 14.30 11.04
C GLU A 83 -10.46 13.12 10.09
N PHE A 84 -9.61 12.16 10.46
CA PHE A 84 -9.36 10.96 9.66
C PHE A 84 -10.60 10.06 9.56
N THR A 85 -11.23 9.76 10.69
CA THR A 85 -12.36 8.83 10.75
C THR A 85 -13.61 9.37 10.05
N GLU A 86 -13.89 10.66 10.13
CA GLU A 86 -15.01 11.29 9.40
C GLU A 86 -14.76 11.26 7.87
N LEU A 87 -13.53 11.49 7.42
CA LEU A 87 -13.19 11.36 6.01
C LEU A 87 -13.30 9.90 5.54
N TRP A 88 -12.93 8.94 6.38
CA TRP A 88 -13.06 7.51 6.06
C TRP A 88 -14.51 7.05 5.95
N LYS A 89 -15.40 7.59 6.76
CA LYS A 89 -16.85 7.36 6.65
C LYS A 89 -17.45 7.95 5.37
N SER A 90 -16.75 8.85 4.71
CA SER A 90 -17.16 9.34 3.39
C SER A 90 -17.15 8.21 2.36
N SER A 91 -18.23 8.11 1.56
CA SER A 91 -18.41 7.04 0.57
C SER A 91 -17.34 7.01 -0.54
N SER A 92 -16.60 8.10 -0.71
CA SER A 92 -15.55 8.25 -1.74
C SER A 92 -14.15 7.88 -1.25
N LYS A 93 -13.94 7.69 0.06
CA LYS A 93 -12.61 7.47 0.64
C LYS A 93 -12.34 6.00 0.93
N THR A 94 -11.08 5.58 0.73
CA THR A 94 -10.65 4.20 1.01
C THR A 94 -9.38 4.18 1.85
N VAL A 95 -9.26 3.17 2.70
CA VAL A 95 -8.05 2.88 3.46
C VAL A 95 -7.57 1.48 3.12
N ASN A 96 -6.36 1.38 2.60
CA ASN A 96 -5.70 0.13 2.30
C ASN A 96 -4.70 -0.18 3.42
N ILE A 97 -4.88 -1.31 4.09
CA ILE A 97 -4.10 -1.71 5.26
C ILE A 97 -3.17 -2.85 4.88
N GLU A 98 -1.86 -2.57 4.78
CA GLU A 98 -0.87 -3.61 4.59
C GLU A 98 -0.46 -4.24 5.92
N LEU A 99 -0.62 -5.56 6.00
CA LEU A 99 -0.13 -6.34 7.13
C LEU A 99 1.28 -6.84 6.82
N LYS A 100 2.26 -6.35 7.57
CA LYS A 100 3.66 -6.74 7.42
C LYS A 100 3.93 -8.10 8.03
N VAL A 101 4.72 -8.90 7.33
CA VAL A 101 5.24 -10.16 7.90
C VAL A 101 6.35 -9.87 8.90
N PRO A 102 6.47 -10.66 9.98
CA PRO A 102 7.51 -10.46 10.97
C PRO A 102 8.91 -10.69 10.38
N HIS A 103 9.87 -9.87 10.79
CA HIS A 103 11.26 -10.06 10.39
C HIS A 103 11.80 -11.39 10.95
N PRO A 104 12.64 -12.16 10.21
CA PRO A 104 13.15 -13.45 10.66
C PRO A 104 13.87 -13.46 12.02
N VAL A 105 14.40 -12.31 12.45
CA VAL A 105 15.05 -12.19 13.78
C VAL A 105 14.05 -12.36 14.94
N SER A 106 12.77 -12.12 14.73
CA SER A 106 11.71 -12.32 15.71
C SER A 106 11.46 -13.79 16.03
N ARG A 107 11.92 -14.71 15.15
CA ARG A 107 11.68 -16.16 15.23
C ARG A 107 10.20 -16.57 15.19
N ILE A 108 9.32 -15.66 14.80
CA ILE A 108 7.92 -15.98 14.54
C ILE A 108 7.87 -16.75 13.22
N SER A 109 7.61 -18.06 13.27
CA SER A 109 7.59 -18.94 12.10
C SER A 109 6.20 -19.17 11.53
N ASP A 110 5.14 -19.11 12.35
CA ASP A 110 3.75 -19.18 11.90
C ASP A 110 3.23 -17.81 11.50
N HIS A 111 3.61 -17.39 10.29
CA HIS A 111 3.17 -16.11 9.72
C HIS A 111 1.65 -16.07 9.51
N ALA A 112 1.00 -17.22 9.25
CA ALA A 112 -0.44 -17.25 9.07
C ALA A 112 -1.19 -16.90 10.36
N SER A 113 -0.76 -17.45 11.50
CA SER A 113 -1.34 -17.10 12.81
C SER A 113 -1.02 -15.67 13.21
N HIS A 114 0.20 -15.19 12.95
CA HIS A 114 0.57 -13.80 13.22
C HIS A 114 -0.32 -12.83 12.43
N LEU A 115 -0.45 -13.02 11.11
CA LEU A 115 -1.32 -12.21 10.27
C LEU A 115 -2.79 -12.33 10.65
N ALA A 116 -3.26 -13.51 11.06
CA ALA A 116 -4.62 -13.72 11.53
C ALA A 116 -4.90 -12.90 12.80
N SER A 117 -3.96 -12.86 13.75
CA SER A 117 -4.08 -12.01 14.95
C SER A 117 -4.17 -10.52 14.60
N MET A 118 -3.36 -10.07 13.63
CA MET A 118 -3.46 -8.69 13.14
C MET A 118 -4.81 -8.40 12.48
N MET A 119 -5.32 -9.32 11.63
CA MET A 119 -6.61 -9.18 10.96
C MET A 119 -7.76 -9.06 11.97
N THR A 120 -7.78 -9.93 12.98
CA THR A 120 -8.79 -9.88 14.05
C THR A 120 -8.74 -8.53 14.77
N LYS A 121 -7.54 -8.07 15.17
CA LYS A 121 -7.40 -6.77 15.83
C LYS A 121 -7.84 -5.59 14.94
N VAL A 122 -7.51 -5.60 13.65
CA VAL A 122 -7.99 -4.57 12.72
C VAL A 122 -9.52 -4.58 12.68
N GLU A 123 -10.15 -5.74 12.53
CA GLU A 123 -11.61 -5.84 12.45
C GLU A 123 -12.27 -5.39 13.75
N ASP A 124 -11.75 -5.82 14.92
CA ASP A 124 -12.22 -5.41 16.25
C ASP A 124 -12.10 -3.88 16.45
N SER A 125 -10.97 -3.29 16.07
CA SER A 125 -10.76 -1.82 16.16
C SER A 125 -11.73 -1.03 15.28
N LEU A 126 -12.19 -1.61 14.15
CA LEU A 126 -13.09 -0.95 13.21
C LEU A 126 -14.59 -1.21 13.51
N GLU A 127 -14.93 -2.14 14.40
CA GLU A 127 -16.29 -2.62 14.62
C GLU A 127 -17.31 -1.48 14.87
N ASN A 128 -16.90 -0.45 15.61
CA ASN A 128 -17.77 0.66 16.00
C ASN A 128 -17.74 1.86 15.04
N LEU A 129 -16.99 1.79 13.93
CA LEU A 129 -16.80 2.94 13.06
C LEU A 129 -17.85 3.10 11.95
N GLU A 130 -18.80 2.20 11.79
CA GLU A 130 -19.85 2.26 10.75
C GLU A 130 -19.32 2.64 9.37
N LEU A 131 -18.21 2.02 8.95
CA LEU A 131 -17.54 2.33 7.71
C LEU A 131 -18.34 1.87 6.48
N PRO A 132 -18.30 2.61 5.35
CA PRO A 132 -18.93 2.16 4.11
C PRO A 132 -18.37 0.80 3.66
N LYS A 133 -19.24 -0.04 3.09
CA LYS A 133 -18.80 -1.30 2.49
C LYS A 133 -17.73 -1.01 1.44
N ARG A 134 -16.62 -1.73 1.48
CA ARG A 134 -15.48 -1.59 0.57
C ARG A 134 -14.63 -0.33 0.74
N SER A 135 -14.83 0.46 1.80
CA SER A 135 -13.90 1.56 2.12
C SER A 135 -12.60 1.07 2.78
N THR A 136 -12.54 -0.21 3.14
CA THR A 136 -11.38 -0.84 3.78
C THR A 136 -10.91 -2.05 3.00
N MET A 137 -9.62 -2.17 2.78
CA MET A 137 -8.97 -3.32 2.17
C MET A 137 -7.79 -3.77 3.02
N ILE A 138 -7.76 -5.05 3.39
CA ILE A 138 -6.59 -5.66 4.02
C ILE A 138 -5.75 -6.37 2.96
N TYR A 139 -4.45 -6.16 2.96
CA TYR A 139 -3.56 -6.89 2.08
C TYR A 139 -2.16 -7.13 2.67
N GLY A 140 -1.34 -7.84 1.97
CA GLY A 140 0.07 -8.06 2.28
C GLY A 140 0.74 -8.94 1.23
N PHE A 141 2.06 -8.96 1.27
CA PHE A 141 2.87 -9.72 0.32
C PHE A 141 2.98 -11.22 0.67
N SER A 142 2.56 -11.60 1.86
CA SER A 142 2.67 -12.99 2.30
C SER A 142 1.80 -13.93 1.46
N PRO A 143 2.33 -15.06 0.99
CA PRO A 143 1.50 -16.10 0.38
C PRO A 143 0.50 -16.72 1.36
N GLN A 144 0.68 -16.52 2.66
CA GLN A 144 -0.17 -17.06 3.73
C GLN A 144 -1.38 -16.17 4.06
N ILE A 145 -1.59 -15.04 3.36
CA ILE A 145 -2.78 -14.18 3.56
C ILE A 145 -4.09 -14.98 3.49
N ALA A 146 -4.25 -15.85 2.50
CA ALA A 146 -5.48 -16.65 2.37
C ALA A 146 -5.69 -17.64 3.53
N GLU A 147 -4.61 -18.14 4.12
CA GLU A 147 -4.67 -18.98 5.31
C GLU A 147 -4.98 -18.15 6.56
N ALA A 148 -4.37 -16.99 6.68
CA ALA A 148 -4.63 -16.04 7.77
C ALA A 148 -6.11 -15.61 7.80
N VAL A 149 -6.70 -15.30 6.64
CA VAL A 149 -8.13 -15.01 6.51
C VAL A 149 -9.01 -16.16 7.03
N LYS A 150 -8.65 -17.41 6.69
CA LYS A 150 -9.39 -18.58 7.20
C LYS A 150 -9.26 -18.76 8.71
N LYS A 151 -8.09 -18.47 9.26
CA LYS A 151 -7.82 -18.58 10.71
C LYS A 151 -8.52 -17.49 11.51
N SER A 152 -8.50 -16.25 11.03
CA SER A 152 -9.12 -15.10 11.70
C SER A 152 -10.64 -15.08 11.54
N GLY A 153 -11.16 -15.58 10.42
CA GLY A 153 -12.58 -15.43 10.07
C GLY A 153 -12.95 -14.00 9.64
N VAL A 154 -11.97 -13.12 9.40
CA VAL A 154 -12.20 -11.72 9.03
C VAL A 154 -13.12 -11.59 7.81
N THR A 155 -14.05 -10.65 7.88
CA THR A 155 -15.04 -10.37 6.84
C THR A 155 -14.64 -9.24 5.91
N LEU A 156 -13.66 -8.43 6.30
CA LEU A 156 -13.15 -7.33 5.51
C LEU A 156 -12.57 -7.80 4.17
N PRO A 157 -12.77 -7.02 3.09
CA PRO A 157 -12.15 -7.29 1.80
C PRO A 157 -10.64 -7.47 1.94
N ASN A 158 -10.09 -8.49 1.27
CA ASN A 158 -8.68 -8.80 1.41
C ASN A 158 -8.07 -9.28 0.09
N THR A 159 -6.76 -9.09 -0.07
CA THR A 159 -6.01 -9.63 -1.20
C THR A 159 -4.55 -9.89 -0.88
N GLN A 160 -3.92 -10.75 -1.68
CA GLN A 160 -2.48 -10.95 -1.67
C GLN A 160 -1.83 -10.08 -2.73
N LEU A 161 -0.87 -9.26 -2.34
CA LEU A 161 -0.06 -8.46 -3.25
C LEU A 161 0.98 -9.32 -3.97
N SER A 162 1.34 -8.92 -5.18
CA SER A 162 2.39 -9.59 -5.95
C SER A 162 3.70 -8.82 -5.82
N PRO A 163 4.76 -9.42 -5.24
CA PRO A 163 5.97 -8.70 -4.89
C PRO A 163 6.71 -8.18 -6.12
N HIS A 164 7.43 -7.10 -5.91
CA HIS A 164 8.32 -6.51 -6.88
C HIS A 164 9.52 -7.42 -7.17
N LEU A 165 10.01 -7.42 -8.42
CA LEU A 165 11.19 -8.18 -8.83
C LEU A 165 12.42 -7.90 -7.93
N ARG A 166 12.66 -6.63 -7.62
CA ARG A 166 13.84 -6.20 -6.84
C ARG A 166 13.76 -6.54 -5.36
N SER A 167 12.58 -6.81 -4.82
CA SER A 167 12.40 -7.20 -3.41
C SER A 167 12.79 -8.65 -3.13
N TRP A 168 12.99 -9.47 -4.18
CA TRP A 168 13.26 -10.89 -4.02
C TRP A 168 14.68 -11.26 -3.57
N GLY A 169 15.45 -10.34 -3.10
CA GLY A 169 16.71 -10.59 -2.44
C GLY A 169 17.87 -9.71 -2.87
N LYS A 170 18.90 -9.67 -2.05
CA LYS A 170 20.07 -8.80 -2.21
C LYS A 170 21.07 -9.29 -3.29
N SER A 171 21.02 -10.57 -3.66
CA SER A 171 21.93 -11.15 -4.67
C SER A 171 21.58 -10.67 -6.08
N LYS A 172 22.60 -10.26 -6.85
CA LYS A 172 22.43 -9.87 -8.26
C LYS A 172 21.79 -10.99 -9.11
N ILE A 173 22.15 -12.26 -8.83
CA ILE A 173 21.58 -13.43 -9.53
C ILE A 173 20.09 -13.58 -9.20
N LYS A 174 19.71 -13.48 -7.92
CA LYS A 174 18.30 -13.54 -7.52
C LYS A 174 17.48 -12.40 -8.12
N ARG A 175 18.04 -11.20 -8.23
CA ARG A 175 17.38 -10.07 -8.91
C ARG A 175 17.24 -10.32 -10.42
N LEU A 176 18.21 -10.97 -11.05
CA LEU A 176 18.17 -11.30 -12.48
C LEU A 176 17.12 -12.39 -12.78
N ILE A 177 17.00 -13.39 -11.91
CA ILE A 177 16.02 -14.48 -12.06
C ILE A 177 14.59 -13.99 -11.74
N GLY A 178 14.47 -12.97 -10.92
CA GLY A 178 13.20 -12.42 -10.50
C GLY A 178 12.54 -13.18 -9.35
N SER A 179 11.48 -12.61 -8.77
CA SER A 179 10.68 -13.32 -7.80
C SER A 179 9.94 -14.48 -8.47
N PRO A 180 9.70 -15.60 -7.78
CA PRO A 180 8.91 -16.71 -8.33
C PRO A 180 7.55 -16.25 -8.87
N ASN A 181 6.88 -15.31 -8.19
CA ASN A 181 5.61 -14.77 -8.64
C ASN A 181 5.75 -13.92 -9.92
N PHE A 182 6.82 -13.14 -10.05
CA PHE A 182 7.07 -12.36 -11.25
C PHE A 182 7.39 -13.25 -12.46
N VAL A 183 8.21 -14.29 -12.25
CA VAL A 183 8.65 -15.18 -13.36
C VAL A 183 7.56 -16.18 -13.76
N SER A 184 6.80 -16.71 -12.78
CA SER A 184 5.83 -17.79 -13.03
C SER A 184 4.41 -17.30 -13.32
N ASN A 185 4.05 -16.08 -12.96
CA ASN A 185 2.68 -15.56 -13.09
C ASN A 185 2.60 -14.41 -14.09
N SER A 186 1.92 -14.63 -15.19
CA SER A 186 1.52 -13.52 -16.06
C SER A 186 0.46 -12.65 -15.37
N VAL A 187 0.30 -11.39 -15.79
CA VAL A 187 -0.79 -10.52 -15.32
C VAL A 187 -2.15 -11.22 -15.43
N SER A 188 -2.37 -11.96 -16.53
CA SER A 188 -3.58 -12.78 -16.71
C SER A 188 -3.69 -13.91 -15.69
N GLY A 189 -2.58 -14.53 -15.35
CA GLY A 189 -2.51 -15.58 -14.34
C GLY A 189 -2.83 -15.04 -12.95
N LEU A 190 -2.27 -13.87 -12.59
CA LEU A 190 -2.57 -13.18 -11.34
C LEU A 190 -4.06 -12.83 -11.22
N ILE A 191 -4.65 -12.24 -12.27
CA ILE A 191 -6.09 -11.93 -12.31
C ILE A 191 -6.92 -13.19 -12.09
N LYS A 192 -6.61 -14.28 -12.83
CA LYS A 192 -7.32 -15.55 -12.71
C LYS A 192 -7.19 -16.16 -11.32
N ASP A 193 -5.99 -16.09 -10.72
CA ASP A 193 -5.74 -16.61 -9.36
C ASP A 193 -6.55 -15.84 -8.31
N ARG A 194 -6.55 -14.51 -8.35
CA ARG A 194 -7.32 -13.68 -7.41
C ARG A 194 -8.81 -13.90 -7.53
N ARG A 195 -9.34 -14.00 -8.76
CA ARG A 195 -10.75 -14.38 -9.00
C ARG A 195 -11.10 -15.73 -8.40
N ARG A 196 -10.25 -16.75 -8.62
CA ARG A 196 -10.46 -18.10 -8.06
C ARG A 196 -10.48 -18.11 -6.53
N LYS A 197 -9.69 -17.24 -5.91
CA LYS A 197 -9.61 -17.07 -4.44
C LYS A 197 -10.71 -16.16 -3.88
N GLY A 198 -11.58 -15.61 -4.72
CA GLY A 198 -12.62 -14.67 -4.31
C GLY A 198 -12.10 -13.32 -3.86
N MET A 199 -10.84 -12.98 -4.19
CA MET A 199 -10.22 -11.71 -3.84
C MET A 199 -10.72 -10.60 -4.75
N PRO A 200 -11.16 -9.44 -4.19
CA PRO A 200 -11.79 -8.38 -4.96
C PRO A 200 -10.78 -7.50 -5.73
N VAL A 201 -9.49 -7.62 -5.42
CA VAL A 201 -8.42 -6.77 -5.97
C VAL A 201 -7.25 -7.62 -6.45
N VAL A 202 -6.62 -7.18 -7.54
CA VAL A 202 -5.29 -7.62 -7.96
C VAL A 202 -4.29 -6.52 -7.68
N GLY A 203 -3.40 -6.74 -6.72
CA GLY A 203 -2.30 -5.83 -6.42
C GLY A 203 -1.00 -6.31 -7.04
N MET A 204 -0.28 -5.43 -7.75
CA MET A 204 0.97 -5.79 -8.42
C MET A 204 1.94 -4.62 -8.52
N ALA A 205 3.23 -4.93 -8.53
CA ALA A 205 4.24 -3.93 -8.82
C ALA A 205 4.18 -3.44 -10.26
N LEU A 206 4.54 -2.16 -10.49
CA LEU A 206 4.52 -1.52 -11.80
C LEU A 206 5.24 -2.33 -12.89
N HIS A 207 6.30 -3.05 -12.54
CA HIS A 207 7.11 -3.85 -13.48
C HIS A 207 6.33 -4.93 -14.23
N TYR A 208 5.15 -5.30 -13.76
CA TYR A 208 4.25 -6.19 -14.51
C TYR A 208 3.62 -5.49 -15.71
N LEU A 209 3.55 -4.17 -15.71
CA LEU A 209 2.83 -3.36 -16.69
C LEU A 209 3.73 -2.45 -17.51
N HIS A 210 4.84 -2.00 -16.92
CA HIS A 210 5.72 -0.98 -17.50
C HIS A 210 7.20 -1.31 -17.26
N GLY A 211 8.08 -0.73 -18.08
CA GLY A 211 9.53 -0.94 -18.01
C GLY A 211 10.01 -2.14 -18.82
N TRP A 212 11.33 -2.30 -18.89
CA TRP A 212 11.96 -3.38 -19.65
C TRP A 212 11.75 -4.77 -19.02
N GLU A 213 11.57 -4.83 -17.71
CA GLU A 213 11.32 -6.06 -16.95
C GLU A 213 10.09 -6.82 -17.43
N ARG A 214 9.09 -6.12 -17.96
CA ARG A 214 7.90 -6.76 -18.54
C ARG A 214 8.22 -7.72 -19.69
N PHE A 215 9.33 -7.50 -20.42
CA PHE A 215 9.70 -8.36 -21.54
C PHE A 215 10.26 -9.71 -21.13
N ILE A 216 10.80 -9.82 -19.93
CA ILE A 216 11.23 -11.11 -19.36
C ILE A 216 10.10 -11.84 -18.63
N HIS A 217 8.92 -11.21 -18.55
CA HIS A 217 7.77 -11.78 -17.87
C HIS A 217 7.04 -12.78 -18.81
N PRO A 218 6.91 -14.07 -18.41
CA PRO A 218 6.21 -15.04 -19.23
C PRO A 218 4.73 -14.67 -19.39
N GLY A 219 4.27 -14.55 -20.61
CA GLY A 219 2.88 -14.19 -20.90
C GLY A 219 2.63 -12.70 -21.07
N ALA A 220 3.66 -11.95 -21.42
CA ALA A 220 3.50 -10.56 -21.84
C ALA A 220 2.52 -10.43 -23.03
N PRO A 221 2.00 -9.28 -23.31
CA PRO A 221 2.08 -8.06 -22.55
C PRO A 221 0.71 -7.47 -22.27
N VAL A 222 0.40 -7.25 -21.05
CA VAL A 222 -0.53 -6.18 -20.76
C VAL A 222 0.36 -4.94 -20.65
N SER A 223 0.21 -3.97 -21.51
CA SER A 223 0.95 -2.71 -21.47
C SER A 223 0.00 -1.56 -21.16
N LEU A 224 0.55 -0.45 -20.69
CA LEU A 224 -0.22 0.78 -20.45
C LEU A 224 -0.53 1.53 -21.76
N THR A 225 -0.59 0.84 -22.90
CA THR A 225 -0.90 1.43 -24.21
C THR A 225 -1.85 0.55 -25.02
N GLY A 226 -2.68 1.18 -25.86
CA GLY A 226 -3.50 0.49 -26.87
C GLY A 226 -4.38 -0.64 -26.30
N LYS A 227 -4.29 -1.83 -26.88
CA LYS A 227 -5.12 -2.99 -26.49
C LYS A 227 -4.85 -3.45 -25.06
N GLY A 228 -3.63 -3.24 -24.55
CA GLY A 228 -3.27 -3.56 -23.16
C GLY A 228 -4.02 -2.67 -22.16
N LEU A 229 -4.02 -1.37 -22.39
CA LEU A 229 -4.73 -0.41 -21.57
C LEU A 229 -6.24 -0.69 -21.54
N ASN A 230 -6.85 -0.91 -22.72
CA ASN A 230 -8.27 -1.27 -22.83
C ASN A 230 -8.61 -2.57 -22.09
N ARG A 231 -7.67 -3.51 -22.02
CA ARG A 231 -7.84 -4.74 -21.24
C ARG A 231 -7.80 -4.46 -19.75
N LEU A 232 -6.85 -3.64 -19.28
CA LEU A 232 -6.76 -3.25 -17.87
C LEU A 232 -8.03 -2.51 -17.44
N PHE A 233 -8.49 -1.57 -18.25
CA PHE A 233 -9.77 -0.87 -18.02
C PHE A 233 -10.94 -1.85 -17.84
N ARG A 234 -11.09 -2.84 -18.73
CA ARG A 234 -12.16 -3.85 -18.57
C ARG A 234 -12.01 -4.67 -17.30
N VAL A 235 -10.78 -5.00 -16.92
CA VAL A 235 -10.54 -5.73 -15.64
C VAL A 235 -10.89 -4.85 -14.46
N SER A 236 -10.54 -3.55 -14.48
CA SER A 236 -10.84 -2.63 -13.39
C SER A 236 -12.34 -2.45 -13.14
N GLN A 237 -13.18 -2.64 -14.17
CA GLN A 237 -14.65 -2.64 -14.01
C GLN A 237 -15.20 -3.88 -13.28
N GLU A 238 -14.43 -4.97 -13.25
CA GLU A 238 -14.86 -6.22 -12.63
C GLU A 238 -14.20 -6.45 -11.26
N MET A 239 -12.97 -5.98 -11.08
CA MET A 239 -12.20 -6.10 -9.84
C MET A 239 -11.16 -4.97 -9.77
N GLY A 240 -10.84 -4.53 -8.56
CA GLY A 240 -9.82 -3.49 -8.37
C GLY A 240 -8.46 -3.91 -8.92
N LEU A 241 -7.77 -2.95 -9.52
CA LEU A 241 -6.36 -3.08 -9.90
C LEU A 241 -5.56 -2.08 -9.07
N HIS A 242 -4.64 -2.57 -8.24
CA HIS A 242 -3.75 -1.75 -7.45
C HIS A 242 -2.31 -1.90 -7.97
N VAL A 243 -1.63 -0.78 -8.17
CA VAL A 243 -0.26 -0.76 -8.71
C VAL A 243 0.63 0.15 -7.86
N TRP A 244 1.83 -0.31 -7.55
CA TRP A 244 2.86 0.41 -6.79
C TRP A 244 4.28 0.11 -7.30
N PRO A 245 5.28 0.96 -7.01
CA PRO A 245 5.10 2.40 -6.93
C PRO A 245 4.75 2.94 -8.32
N ALA A 246 4.00 4.00 -8.40
CA ALA A 246 3.65 4.60 -9.67
C ALA A 246 4.49 5.87 -9.91
N PRO A 247 5.23 5.97 -11.04
CA PRO A 247 5.85 7.22 -11.42
C PRO A 247 4.79 8.27 -11.73
N LEU A 248 5.02 9.50 -11.32
CA LEU A 248 4.09 10.63 -11.54
C LEU A 248 3.64 10.75 -12.99
N LYS A 249 4.55 10.53 -13.94
CA LYS A 249 4.27 10.59 -15.39
C LYS A 249 3.22 9.60 -15.91
N LEU A 250 3.02 8.49 -15.19
CA LEU A 250 2.06 7.45 -15.58
C LEU A 250 0.72 7.57 -14.86
N GLU A 251 0.64 8.47 -13.90
CA GLU A 251 -0.53 8.60 -13.03
C GLU A 251 -1.81 8.86 -13.83
N ALA A 252 -1.82 9.86 -14.72
CA ALA A 252 -2.99 10.18 -15.53
C ALA A 252 -3.47 8.97 -16.37
N ILE A 253 -2.54 8.27 -17.03
CA ILE A 253 -2.86 7.09 -17.86
C ILE A 253 -3.48 5.97 -17.02
N MET A 254 -2.98 5.76 -15.80
CA MET A 254 -3.46 4.73 -14.90
C MET A 254 -4.84 5.07 -14.33
N LEU A 255 -5.05 6.33 -13.94
CA LEU A 255 -6.36 6.81 -13.47
C LEU A 255 -7.43 6.65 -14.57
N ASP A 256 -7.11 7.02 -15.82
CA ASP A 256 -8.02 6.83 -16.97
C ASP A 256 -8.35 5.35 -17.21
N ALA A 257 -7.44 4.45 -16.86
CA ALA A 257 -7.66 3.01 -16.93
C ALA A 257 -8.42 2.43 -15.72
N GLY A 258 -8.80 3.24 -14.75
CA GLY A 258 -9.44 2.80 -13.51
C GLY A 258 -8.52 1.99 -12.61
N ILE A 259 -7.20 2.28 -12.64
CA ILE A 259 -6.20 1.63 -11.80
C ILE A 259 -6.00 2.48 -10.55
N THR A 260 -6.10 1.85 -9.38
CA THR A 260 -5.72 2.48 -8.12
C THR A 260 -4.20 2.52 -8.00
N LEU A 261 -3.67 3.70 -7.77
CA LEU A 261 -2.24 3.91 -7.58
C LEU A 261 -1.92 4.01 -6.09
N ILE A 262 -0.87 3.33 -5.67
CA ILE A 262 -0.26 3.49 -4.36
C ILE A 262 1.09 4.15 -4.59
N SER A 263 1.25 5.35 -4.08
CA SER A 263 2.44 6.18 -4.32
C SER A 263 2.68 7.13 -3.16
N ASP A 264 3.95 7.33 -2.83
CA ASP A 264 4.38 8.31 -1.82
C ASP A 264 4.19 9.75 -2.31
N LEU A 265 4.02 9.92 -3.61
CA LEU A 265 3.85 11.20 -4.27
C LEU A 265 2.67 11.15 -5.25
N ILE A 266 1.90 12.22 -5.28
CA ILE A 266 0.85 12.44 -6.27
C ILE A 266 1.29 13.51 -7.28
N ASP A 267 0.85 13.40 -8.52
CA ASP A 267 1.15 14.41 -9.54
C ASP A 267 0.46 15.75 -9.16
N PRO A 268 1.24 16.79 -8.88
CA PRO A 268 0.70 18.08 -8.45
C PRO A 268 -0.02 18.84 -9.56
N THR A 269 0.02 18.37 -10.80
CA THR A 269 -0.67 18.98 -11.95
C THR A 269 -2.07 18.41 -12.17
N ILE A 270 -2.39 17.27 -11.56
CA ILE A 270 -3.72 16.65 -11.64
C ILE A 270 -4.59 17.23 -10.51
N HIS A 271 -5.54 18.10 -10.88
CA HIS A 271 -6.39 18.82 -9.91
C HIS A 271 -7.77 18.20 -9.72
N SER A 272 -8.16 17.25 -10.54
CA SER A 272 -9.45 16.56 -10.43
C SER A 272 -9.31 15.09 -10.80
N LEU A 273 -10.14 14.27 -10.16
CA LEU A 273 -10.27 12.85 -10.46
C LEU A 273 -11.26 12.63 -11.62
N PRO A 274 -11.25 11.44 -12.26
CA PRO A 274 -12.21 11.12 -13.32
C PRO A 274 -13.68 11.24 -12.90
N ASN A 275 -13.98 11.07 -11.61
CA ASN A 275 -15.32 11.26 -11.03
C ASN A 275 -15.68 12.74 -10.76
N GLY A 276 -14.76 13.67 -11.00
CA GLY A 276 -14.93 15.10 -10.79
C GLY A 276 -14.55 15.62 -9.40
N ASP A 277 -14.14 14.75 -8.47
CA ASP A 277 -13.68 15.18 -7.16
C ASP A 277 -12.42 16.05 -7.28
N VAL A 278 -12.34 17.08 -6.46
CA VAL A 278 -11.16 17.95 -6.40
C VAL A 278 -10.03 17.20 -5.72
N ARG A 279 -8.91 17.13 -6.42
CA ARG A 279 -7.67 16.59 -5.91
C ARG A 279 -6.78 17.74 -5.47
N TRP A 280 -5.90 17.49 -4.55
CA TRP A 280 -5.04 18.44 -3.85
C TRP A 280 -5.01 19.87 -4.43
N PRO A 281 -5.69 20.85 -3.80
CA PRO A 281 -5.73 22.23 -4.25
C PRO A 281 -4.42 22.96 -3.88
N ARG A 282 -3.29 22.50 -4.41
CA ARG A 282 -2.01 23.14 -4.15
C ARG A 282 -2.03 24.57 -4.70
N PRO A 283 -1.73 25.59 -3.86
CA PRO A 283 -1.53 26.94 -4.35
C PRO A 283 -0.39 26.97 -5.38
N ALA A 284 -0.58 27.61 -6.52
CA ALA A 284 0.44 27.70 -7.56
C ALA A 284 1.77 28.32 -7.08
N SER A 285 1.71 29.14 -6.02
CA SER A 285 2.86 29.76 -5.36
C SER A 285 3.62 28.84 -4.41
N GLN A 286 3.07 27.66 -4.05
CA GLN A 286 3.74 26.77 -3.12
C GLN A 286 4.87 25.99 -3.82
N PRO A 287 6.14 26.12 -3.41
CA PRO A 287 7.24 25.38 -4.02
C PRO A 287 7.08 23.88 -3.80
N LEU A 288 7.52 23.09 -4.77
CA LEU A 288 7.67 21.65 -4.62
C LEU A 288 8.88 21.36 -3.73
N ASP A 289 8.76 20.35 -2.88
CA ASP A 289 9.91 19.82 -2.18
C ASP A 289 10.91 19.15 -3.15
N GLU A 290 12.10 18.84 -2.65
CA GLU A 290 13.16 18.25 -3.49
C GLU A 290 12.81 16.86 -4.01
N GLU A 291 12.00 16.10 -3.30
CA GLU A 291 11.57 14.77 -3.78
C GLU A 291 10.60 14.87 -4.94
N TRP A 292 9.63 15.80 -4.89
CA TRP A 292 8.77 16.07 -6.04
C TRP A 292 9.55 16.55 -7.25
N LYS A 293 10.47 17.50 -7.04
CA LYS A 293 11.36 17.97 -8.11
C LYS A 293 12.16 16.83 -8.72
N LYS A 294 12.71 15.96 -7.88
CA LYS A 294 13.44 14.77 -8.32
C LYS A 294 12.53 13.80 -9.08
N ALA A 295 11.34 13.51 -8.58
CA ALA A 295 10.39 12.60 -9.21
C ALA A 295 9.89 13.12 -10.57
N LEU A 296 9.63 14.43 -10.69
CA LEU A 296 9.23 15.06 -11.95
C LEU A 296 10.37 15.08 -12.98
N ASN A 297 11.63 15.17 -12.54
CA ASN A 297 12.79 15.22 -13.40
C ASN A 297 13.44 13.85 -13.66
N SER A 298 13.06 12.81 -12.90
CA SER A 298 13.58 11.47 -13.16
C SER A 298 13.12 11.01 -14.55
N ALA A 299 14.10 10.74 -15.41
CA ALA A 299 13.87 9.91 -16.58
C ALA A 299 13.58 8.48 -16.08
N ASP A 300 12.67 7.77 -16.75
CA ASP A 300 12.21 6.41 -16.44
C ASP A 300 13.35 5.42 -16.11
#